data_de604b2fd8cbfe45c9cc4c1d9047cfdb
#
_entry.id   de604b2fd8cbfe45c9cc4c1d9047cfdb
#
_cell.length_a   1.000
_cell.length_b   1.000
_cell.length_c   1.000
_cell.angle_alpha   90.00
_cell.angle_beta   90.00
_cell.angle_gamma   90.00
#
_symmetry.space_group_name_H-M   'P 1'
#
loop_
_entity.id
_entity.type
_entity.pdbx_description
1 polymer ?
#
loop_
_entity_poly.entity_id
_entity_poly.type
_entity_poly.pdbx_seq_one_letter_code
_entity_poly.pdbx_strand_id
1 'polypeptide(L)'
;RAYAPVLASPYSAGEGKVAVKVVSDRMERFEGELEAYVMGLDGKVMKKMTAGCKVEANSGADFIEIDGADLEGDAFLYVRLTEDGELISENTFFTRYPNRYDWGEPAIDIEVSETTDCYELTLSTDRIARCTYLYTDNENDCFEDNYIDLIPGFPRKVAVRSNMTYDNFNTTLKYQT
;
A
#
# COMPACT_ATOMS: atom_id res chain seq x y z
N ARG A 1 -5.91 0.13 4.41
CA ARG A 1 -7.33 -0.02 4.88
C ARG A 1 -7.34 -0.77 6.20
N ALA A 2 -7.32 -0.06 7.31
CA ALA A 2 -7.23 -0.63 8.67
C ALA A 2 -8.43 -1.53 9.08
N TYR A 3 -9.51 -1.54 8.29
CA TYR A 3 -10.75 -2.28 8.56
C TYR A 3 -11.14 -3.24 7.43
N ALA A 4 -10.17 -3.69 6.62
CA ALA A 4 -10.46 -4.75 5.66
C ALA A 4 -10.79 -6.05 6.41
N PRO A 5 -11.78 -6.84 5.96
CA PRO A 5 -12.16 -8.08 6.61
C PRO A 5 -11.06 -9.16 6.56
N VAL A 6 -10.06 -8.98 5.70
CA VAL A 6 -8.85 -9.80 5.67
C VAL A 6 -7.63 -8.90 5.53
N LEU A 7 -6.64 -9.07 6.39
CA LEU A 7 -5.45 -8.24 6.46
C LEU A 7 -4.16 -9.07 6.37
N ALA A 8 -3.22 -8.59 5.56
CA ALA A 8 -1.82 -8.99 5.65
C ALA A 8 -1.09 -8.05 6.62
N SER A 9 -0.57 -8.59 7.72
CA SER A 9 0.06 -7.84 8.80
C SER A 9 1.49 -8.30 9.04
N PRO A 10 2.49 -7.59 8.54
CA PRO A 10 3.88 -7.84 8.89
C PRO A 10 4.16 -7.36 10.33
N TYR A 11 4.98 -8.13 11.07
CA TYR A 11 5.34 -7.81 12.45
C TYR A 11 6.71 -8.39 12.83
N SER A 12 7.32 -7.83 13.87
CA SER A 12 8.57 -8.38 14.43
C SER A 12 8.25 -9.65 15.23
N ALA A 13 8.75 -10.79 14.75
CA ALA A 13 8.53 -12.12 15.37
C ALA A 13 9.56 -12.46 16.46
N GLY A 14 10.49 -11.54 16.77
CA GLY A 14 11.61 -11.79 17.68
C GLY A 14 12.81 -12.42 16.97
N GLU A 15 13.93 -12.55 17.69
CA GLU A 15 15.18 -13.18 17.19
C GLU A 15 15.68 -12.62 15.85
N GLY A 16 15.44 -11.33 15.58
CA GLY A 16 15.82 -10.70 14.31
C GLY A 16 14.96 -11.11 13.11
N LYS A 17 13.79 -11.70 13.33
CA LYS A 17 12.87 -12.15 12.29
C LYS A 17 11.68 -11.21 12.15
N VAL A 18 11.17 -11.11 10.92
CA VAL A 18 9.91 -10.46 10.57
C VAL A 18 8.99 -11.51 9.96
N ALA A 19 7.80 -11.65 10.50
CA ALA A 19 6.78 -12.55 9.97
C ALA A 19 5.63 -11.77 9.34
N VAL A 20 4.95 -12.38 8.37
CA VAL A 20 3.72 -11.85 7.77
C VAL A 20 2.58 -12.77 8.12
N LYS A 21 1.67 -12.25 8.93
CA LYS A 21 0.43 -12.91 9.32
C LYS A 21 -0.72 -12.46 8.41
N VAL A 22 -1.54 -13.41 7.99
CA VAL A 22 -2.84 -13.12 7.39
C VAL A 22 -3.91 -13.37 8.47
N VAL A 23 -4.72 -12.35 8.73
CA VAL A 23 -5.82 -12.39 9.69
C VAL A 23 -7.12 -12.20 8.93
N SER A 24 -8.13 -13.05 9.22
CA SER A 24 -9.45 -12.98 8.62
C SER A 24 -10.54 -12.87 9.70
N ASP A 25 -11.36 -11.83 9.59
CA ASP A 25 -12.59 -11.65 10.37
C ASP A 25 -13.83 -12.20 9.62
N ARG A 26 -13.63 -12.84 8.46
CA ARG A 26 -14.72 -13.49 7.72
C ARG A 26 -15.25 -14.69 8.50
N MET A 27 -16.55 -14.94 8.37
CA MET A 27 -17.22 -16.12 8.95
C MET A 27 -17.03 -17.39 8.10
N GLU A 28 -16.32 -17.28 6.98
CA GLU A 28 -15.96 -18.36 6.08
C GLU A 28 -14.44 -18.40 5.88
N ARG A 29 -13.95 -19.54 5.41
CA ARG A 29 -12.54 -19.72 5.11
C ARG A 29 -12.11 -18.77 3.98
N PHE A 30 -10.99 -18.10 4.19
CA PHE A 30 -10.30 -17.29 3.19
C PHE A 30 -9.25 -18.13 2.46
N GLU A 31 -9.19 -18.02 1.14
CA GLU A 31 -8.11 -18.54 0.31
C GLU A 31 -7.59 -17.43 -0.61
N GLY A 32 -6.28 -17.23 -0.65
CA GLY A 32 -5.65 -16.18 -1.45
C GLY A 32 -4.16 -16.37 -1.64
N GLU A 33 -3.52 -15.39 -2.26
CA GLU A 33 -2.07 -15.38 -2.48
C GLU A 33 -1.45 -14.16 -1.77
N LEU A 34 -0.40 -14.41 -0.98
CA LEU A 34 0.41 -13.40 -0.31
C LEU A 34 1.72 -13.24 -1.04
N GLU A 35 2.01 -12.03 -1.46
CA GLU A 35 3.30 -11.61 -1.98
C GLU A 35 4.01 -10.71 -0.96
N ALA A 36 5.30 -10.91 -0.75
CA ALA A 36 6.15 -10.10 0.10
C ALA A 36 7.38 -9.66 -0.68
N TYR A 37 7.65 -8.36 -0.69
CA TYR A 37 8.75 -7.73 -1.40
C TYR A 37 9.65 -7.03 -0.41
N VAL A 38 10.90 -7.44 -0.32
CA VAL A 38 11.96 -6.63 0.30
C VAL A 38 12.44 -5.63 -0.75
N MET A 39 12.28 -4.35 -0.47
CA MET A 39 12.52 -3.27 -1.44
C MET A 39 13.41 -2.19 -0.83
N GLY A 40 14.24 -1.58 -1.67
CA GLY A 40 14.87 -0.30 -1.37
C GLY A 40 13.85 0.85 -1.50
N LEU A 41 14.14 1.98 -0.85
CA LEU A 41 13.29 3.18 -0.96
C LEU A 41 13.17 3.70 -2.40
N ASP A 42 14.14 3.38 -3.26
CA ASP A 42 14.18 3.66 -4.69
C ASP A 42 13.34 2.69 -5.55
N GLY A 43 12.59 1.80 -4.92
CA GLY A 43 11.75 0.81 -5.60
C GLY A 43 12.49 -0.43 -6.10
N LYS A 44 13.80 -0.54 -5.89
CA LYS A 44 14.54 -1.74 -6.28
C LYS A 44 14.10 -2.94 -5.46
N VAL A 45 13.52 -3.94 -6.12
CA VAL A 45 13.18 -5.22 -5.49
C VAL A 45 14.44 -6.04 -5.25
N MET A 46 14.77 -6.30 -3.98
CA MET A 46 15.91 -7.11 -3.59
C MET A 46 15.52 -8.57 -3.39
N LYS A 47 14.32 -8.83 -2.89
CA LYS A 47 13.80 -10.18 -2.66
C LYS A 47 12.29 -10.20 -2.84
N LYS A 48 11.79 -11.24 -3.49
CA LYS A 48 10.35 -11.51 -3.61
C LYS A 48 10.06 -12.89 -3.05
N MET A 49 8.99 -13.01 -2.27
CA MET A 49 8.45 -14.26 -1.76
C MET A 49 6.95 -14.31 -2.03
N THR A 50 6.45 -15.52 -2.25
CA THR A 50 5.02 -15.75 -2.51
C THR A 50 4.57 -16.97 -1.72
N ALA A 51 3.38 -16.91 -1.15
CA ALA A 51 2.76 -18.01 -0.41
C ALA A 51 1.26 -18.08 -0.68
N GLY A 52 0.75 -19.27 -0.97
CA GLY A 52 -0.69 -19.51 -0.94
C GLY A 52 -1.20 -19.52 0.51
N CYS A 53 -2.22 -18.72 0.77
CA CYS A 53 -2.79 -18.54 2.11
C CYS A 53 -4.14 -19.21 2.22
N LYS A 54 -4.30 -20.01 3.30
CA LYS A 54 -5.58 -20.59 3.68
C LYS A 54 -5.79 -20.29 5.16
N VAL A 55 -6.81 -19.50 5.47
CA VAL A 55 -7.11 -19.03 6.83
C VAL A 55 -8.55 -19.44 7.16
N GLU A 56 -8.73 -20.12 8.28
CA GLU A 56 -10.06 -20.52 8.74
C GLU A 56 -10.88 -19.29 9.18
N ALA A 57 -12.19 -19.48 9.29
CA ALA A 57 -13.10 -18.42 9.72
C ALA A 57 -12.64 -17.78 11.04
N ASN A 58 -12.66 -16.46 11.11
CA ASN A 58 -12.34 -15.67 12.30
C ASN A 58 -11.01 -16.10 12.96
N SER A 59 -9.96 -16.23 12.15
CA SER A 59 -8.64 -16.67 12.63
C SER A 59 -7.48 -16.00 11.91
N GLY A 60 -6.25 -16.42 12.20
CA GLY A 60 -5.05 -15.91 11.54
C GLY A 60 -3.89 -16.89 11.63
N ALA A 61 -3.02 -16.86 10.63
CA ALA A 61 -1.83 -17.68 10.54
C ALA A 61 -0.66 -16.94 9.90
N ASP A 62 0.56 -17.35 10.24
CA ASP A 62 1.79 -16.84 9.64
C ASP A 62 2.10 -17.64 8.37
N PHE A 63 2.48 -16.93 7.30
CA PHE A 63 2.73 -17.54 5.98
C PHE A 63 4.13 -17.29 5.44
N ILE A 64 4.73 -16.14 5.75
CA ILE A 64 6.06 -15.76 5.28
C ILE A 64 6.90 -15.32 6.49
N GLU A 65 8.14 -15.78 6.55
CA GLU A 65 9.17 -15.34 7.49
C GLU A 65 10.36 -14.77 6.72
N ILE A 66 10.89 -13.63 7.19
CA ILE A 66 11.96 -12.87 6.57
C ILE A 66 13.05 -12.65 7.61
N ASP A 67 14.31 -12.79 7.23
CA ASP A 67 15.41 -12.38 8.07
C ASP A 67 15.45 -10.85 8.17
N GLY A 68 15.51 -10.32 9.40
CA GLY A 68 15.60 -8.88 9.61
C GLY A 68 16.84 -8.25 8.99
N ALA A 69 17.90 -9.04 8.77
CA ALA A 69 19.10 -8.60 8.05
C ALA A 69 18.78 -8.23 6.58
N ASP A 70 17.77 -8.84 5.96
CA ASP A 70 17.31 -8.46 4.62
C ASP A 70 16.69 -7.06 4.59
N LEU A 71 16.28 -6.51 5.75
CA LEU A 71 15.64 -5.21 5.92
C LEU A 71 16.56 -4.16 6.56
N GLU A 72 17.88 -4.39 6.53
CA GLU A 72 18.84 -3.39 7.00
C GLU A 72 19.03 -2.25 5.99
N GLY A 73 19.57 -1.13 6.48
CA GLY A 73 19.78 0.07 5.66
C GLY A 73 18.48 0.78 5.29
N ASP A 74 18.38 1.21 4.04
CA ASP A 74 17.20 1.91 3.50
C ASP A 74 16.26 0.94 2.77
N ALA A 75 16.02 -0.20 3.40
CA ALA A 75 15.10 -1.23 2.93
C ALA A 75 13.81 -1.26 3.75
N PHE A 76 12.73 -1.68 3.10
CA PHE A 76 11.42 -1.92 3.73
C PHE A 76 10.76 -3.17 3.18
N LEU A 77 9.80 -3.70 3.92
CA LEU A 77 8.96 -4.78 3.46
C LEU A 77 7.64 -4.23 2.94
N TYR A 78 7.27 -4.60 1.72
CA TYR A 78 5.94 -4.38 1.15
C TYR A 78 5.23 -5.72 0.97
N VAL A 79 4.00 -5.82 1.42
CA VAL A 79 3.19 -7.03 1.33
C VAL A 79 1.88 -6.75 0.61
N ARG A 80 1.44 -7.71 -0.21
CA ARG A 80 0.18 -7.68 -0.94
C ARG A 80 -0.54 -9.01 -0.76
N LEU A 81 -1.81 -8.95 -0.47
CA LEU A 81 -2.69 -10.10 -0.38
C LEU A 81 -3.77 -9.98 -1.45
N THR A 82 -3.90 -10.99 -2.27
CA THR A 82 -4.91 -11.04 -3.35
C THR A 82 -5.83 -12.25 -3.17
N GLU A 83 -7.07 -12.12 -3.63
CA GLU A 83 -8.06 -13.17 -3.75
C GLU A 83 -8.60 -13.13 -5.18
N ASP A 84 -8.53 -14.23 -5.91
CA ASP A 84 -8.93 -14.32 -7.33
C ASP A 84 -8.30 -13.22 -8.22
N GLY A 85 -7.08 -12.78 -7.87
CA GLY A 85 -6.34 -11.73 -8.58
C GLY A 85 -6.67 -10.30 -8.13
N GLU A 86 -7.69 -10.10 -7.31
CA GLU A 86 -8.07 -8.80 -6.76
C GLU A 86 -7.29 -8.46 -5.49
N LEU A 87 -6.82 -7.22 -5.36
CA LEU A 87 -6.10 -6.75 -4.19
C LEU A 87 -7.04 -6.58 -2.99
N ILE A 88 -6.85 -7.41 -1.97
CA ILE A 88 -7.63 -7.39 -0.72
C ILE A 88 -6.98 -6.53 0.34
N SER A 89 -5.65 -6.66 0.49
CA SER A 89 -4.89 -5.94 1.52
C SER A 89 -3.47 -5.70 1.05
N GLU A 90 -2.93 -4.55 1.41
CA GLU A 90 -1.51 -4.23 1.27
C GLU A 90 -1.02 -3.54 2.52
N ASN A 91 0.27 -3.67 2.82
CA ASN A 91 0.88 -3.05 3.98
C ASN A 91 2.38 -2.85 3.76
N THR A 92 2.94 -1.89 4.51
CA THR A 92 4.38 -1.64 4.57
C THR A 92 4.91 -1.90 5.97
N PHE A 93 6.15 -2.35 6.09
CA PHE A 93 6.80 -2.53 7.37
C PHE A 93 8.24 -2.04 7.32
N PHE A 94 8.59 -1.25 8.34
CA PHE A 94 9.90 -0.62 8.50
C PHE A 94 10.51 -1.07 9.82
N THR A 95 11.75 -1.53 9.79
CA THR A 95 12.47 -2.02 10.98
C THR A 95 13.09 -0.91 11.81
N ARG A 96 13.26 0.28 11.23
CA ARG A 96 13.89 1.44 11.86
C ARG A 96 12.91 2.58 12.07
N TYR A 97 13.24 3.53 12.94
CA TYR A 97 12.45 4.76 13.10
C TYR A 97 12.49 5.61 11.82
N PRO A 98 11.41 6.34 11.49
CA PRO A 98 11.31 7.12 10.26
C PRO A 98 12.47 8.09 10.01
N ASN A 99 13.00 8.71 11.07
CA ASN A 99 14.13 9.65 11.00
C ASN A 99 15.50 8.99 10.74
N ARG A 100 15.53 7.69 10.53
CA ARG A 100 16.74 6.91 10.24
C ARG A 100 16.82 6.49 8.77
N TYR A 101 15.84 6.84 7.96
CA TYR A 101 15.80 6.56 6.53
C TYR A 101 16.13 7.83 5.74
N ASP A 102 16.84 7.65 4.62
CA ASP A 102 17.02 8.71 3.61
C ASP A 102 15.84 8.66 2.62
N TRP A 103 14.73 9.30 3.00
CA TRP A 103 13.51 9.30 2.17
C TRP A 103 13.72 9.94 0.80
N GLY A 104 14.60 10.96 0.69
CA GLY A 104 14.72 11.80 -0.50
C GLY A 104 13.39 12.49 -0.85
N GLU A 105 13.32 13.04 -2.07
CA GLU A 105 12.11 13.67 -2.60
C GLU A 105 11.50 12.76 -3.67
N PRO A 106 10.29 12.20 -3.46
CA PRO A 106 9.62 11.37 -4.46
C PRO A 106 9.09 12.22 -5.63
N ALA A 107 9.29 11.75 -6.86
CA ALA A 107 8.58 12.27 -8.02
C ALA A 107 7.26 11.49 -8.17
N ILE A 108 6.14 12.16 -7.92
CA ILE A 108 4.80 11.57 -8.02
C ILE A 108 4.17 12.03 -9.33
N ASP A 109 3.75 11.06 -10.14
CA ASP A 109 2.96 11.28 -11.33
C ASP A 109 1.49 10.93 -11.05
N ILE A 110 0.56 11.78 -11.52
CA ILE A 110 -0.87 11.62 -11.30
C ILE A 110 -1.57 11.72 -12.66
N GLU A 111 -2.11 10.59 -13.10
CA GLU A 111 -3.01 10.55 -14.26
C GLU A 111 -4.46 10.67 -13.77
N VAL A 112 -5.20 11.61 -14.36
CA VAL A 112 -6.62 11.84 -14.05
C VAL A 112 -7.47 11.32 -15.20
N SER A 113 -8.43 10.48 -14.92
CA SER A 113 -9.43 10.01 -15.86
C SER A 113 -10.84 10.29 -15.34
N GLU A 114 -11.75 10.68 -16.25
CA GLU A 114 -13.15 10.92 -15.94
C GLU A 114 -13.96 9.63 -16.13
N THR A 115 -14.77 9.30 -15.16
CA THR A 115 -15.73 8.20 -15.22
C THR A 115 -17.17 8.75 -15.17
N THR A 116 -18.18 7.89 -15.21
CA THR A 116 -19.59 8.33 -15.21
C THR A 116 -19.97 9.14 -13.97
N ASP A 117 -19.38 8.80 -12.79
CA ASP A 117 -19.83 9.34 -11.51
C ASP A 117 -18.71 9.99 -10.68
N CYS A 118 -17.44 9.88 -11.13
CA CYS A 118 -16.30 10.37 -10.36
C CYS A 118 -15.06 10.58 -11.26
N TYR A 119 -14.00 11.15 -10.70
CA TYR A 119 -12.64 11.09 -11.26
C TYR A 119 -11.91 9.88 -10.69
N GLU A 120 -11.15 9.18 -11.51
CA GLU A 120 -10.19 8.16 -11.08
C GLU A 120 -8.77 8.71 -11.24
N LEU A 121 -8.03 8.76 -10.15
CA LEU A 121 -6.62 9.10 -10.13
C LEU A 121 -5.80 7.81 -10.19
N THR A 122 -4.82 7.75 -11.08
CA THR A 122 -3.77 6.72 -11.05
C THR A 122 -2.47 7.39 -10.64
N LEU A 123 -1.99 7.04 -9.44
CA LEU A 123 -0.78 7.60 -8.86
C LEU A 123 0.38 6.64 -9.02
N SER A 124 1.51 7.14 -9.49
CA SER A 124 2.77 6.40 -9.54
C SER A 124 3.91 7.24 -8.96
N THR A 125 5.00 6.59 -8.59
CA THR A 125 6.16 7.24 -7.97
C THR A 125 7.45 6.51 -8.35
N ASP A 126 8.57 7.22 -8.37
CA ASP A 126 9.90 6.70 -8.63
C ASP A 126 10.57 6.14 -7.37
N ARG A 127 10.14 6.59 -6.20
CA ARG A 127 10.56 6.11 -4.89
C ARG A 127 9.39 6.14 -3.91
N ILE A 128 9.51 5.45 -2.77
CA ILE A 128 8.42 5.42 -1.80
C ILE A 128 8.04 6.83 -1.35
N ALA A 129 6.75 7.15 -1.47
CA ALA A 129 6.17 8.38 -0.95
C ALA A 129 5.19 8.03 0.19
N ARG A 130 5.49 8.49 1.39
CA ARG A 130 4.72 8.13 2.58
C ARG A 130 3.67 9.15 2.92
N CYS A 131 2.52 8.66 3.40
CA CYS A 131 1.42 9.49 3.88
C CYS A 131 1.01 10.57 2.86
N THR A 132 1.04 10.24 1.56
CA THR A 132 0.66 11.16 0.50
C THR A 132 -0.76 11.65 0.71
N TYR A 133 -0.90 12.95 0.90
CA TYR A 133 -2.18 13.64 1.08
C TYR A 133 -2.58 14.33 -0.21
N LEU A 134 -3.75 13.99 -0.73
CA LEU A 134 -4.33 14.54 -1.96
C LEU A 134 -5.39 15.58 -1.58
N TYR A 135 -5.43 16.71 -2.27
CA TYR A 135 -6.42 17.75 -2.04
C TYR A 135 -6.64 18.61 -3.29
N THR A 136 -7.76 19.31 -3.32
CA THR A 136 -8.09 20.36 -4.29
C THR A 136 -8.45 21.64 -3.54
N ASP A 137 -8.70 22.71 -4.27
CA ASP A 137 -9.20 23.98 -3.68
C ASP A 137 -10.71 23.92 -3.37
N ASN A 138 -11.39 22.80 -3.64
CA ASN A 138 -12.83 22.57 -3.36
C ASN A 138 -13.00 21.67 -2.13
N GLU A 139 -13.45 22.23 -1.03
CA GLU A 139 -13.68 21.51 0.24
C GLU A 139 -14.74 20.41 0.17
N ASN A 140 -15.56 20.39 -0.89
CA ASN A 140 -16.60 19.37 -1.08
C ASN A 140 -16.09 18.12 -1.83
N ASP A 141 -14.85 18.12 -2.31
CA ASP A 141 -14.28 16.97 -2.98
C ASP A 141 -14.04 15.84 -1.98
N CYS A 142 -14.49 14.63 -2.34
CA CYS A 142 -14.41 13.47 -1.47
C CYS A 142 -13.50 12.41 -2.11
N PHE A 143 -12.31 12.29 -1.58
CA PHE A 143 -11.36 11.25 -1.94
C PHE A 143 -11.75 9.93 -1.24
N GLU A 144 -11.79 8.81 -1.98
CA GLU A 144 -12.09 7.49 -1.42
C GLU A 144 -11.04 7.06 -0.38
N ASP A 145 -9.79 7.43 -0.62
CA ASP A 145 -8.66 7.17 0.27
C ASP A 145 -7.69 8.36 0.27
N ASN A 146 -6.99 8.56 1.39
CA ASN A 146 -6.03 9.64 1.53
C ASN A 146 -4.97 9.28 2.58
N TYR A 147 -3.86 10.02 2.68
CA TYR A 147 -2.70 9.68 3.52
C TYR A 147 -2.12 8.31 3.18
N ILE A 148 -2.03 8.01 1.89
CA ILE A 148 -1.62 6.72 1.35
C ILE A 148 -0.11 6.65 1.16
N ASP A 149 0.46 5.46 1.36
CA ASP A 149 1.83 5.18 0.94
C ASP A 149 1.81 4.78 -0.54
N LEU A 150 2.61 5.47 -1.38
CA LEU A 150 2.81 5.12 -2.78
C LEU A 150 4.08 4.29 -2.91
N ILE A 151 3.96 3.15 -3.55
CA ILE A 151 5.04 2.17 -3.68
C ILE A 151 5.55 2.16 -5.13
N PRO A 152 6.85 2.35 -5.38
CA PRO A 152 7.40 2.31 -6.72
C PRO A 152 7.10 0.99 -7.42
N GLY A 153 6.64 1.08 -8.68
CA GLY A 153 6.26 -0.09 -9.47
C GLY A 153 4.87 -0.67 -9.17
N PHE A 154 4.14 -0.09 -8.21
CA PHE A 154 2.78 -0.48 -7.84
C PHE A 154 1.83 0.72 -7.88
N PRO A 155 1.32 1.11 -9.06
CA PRO A 155 0.41 2.25 -9.19
C PRO A 155 -0.82 2.10 -8.30
N ARG A 156 -1.26 3.21 -7.69
CA ARG A 156 -2.42 3.27 -6.81
C ARG A 156 -3.56 4.01 -7.48
N LYS A 157 -4.76 3.43 -7.45
CA LYS A 157 -5.99 4.08 -7.90
C LYS A 157 -6.73 4.67 -6.73
N VAL A 158 -7.24 5.90 -6.90
CA VAL A 158 -8.08 6.61 -5.92
C VAL A 158 -9.25 7.25 -6.66
N ALA A 159 -10.47 6.90 -6.27
CA ALA A 159 -11.67 7.55 -6.79
C ALA A 159 -11.92 8.86 -6.03
N VAL A 160 -12.37 9.89 -6.76
CA VAL A 160 -12.69 11.22 -6.20
C VAL A 160 -14.03 11.67 -6.72
N ARG A 161 -14.98 11.87 -5.82
CA ARG A 161 -16.25 12.54 -6.14
C ARG A 161 -16.04 14.04 -6.08
N SER A 162 -16.28 14.72 -7.20
CA SER A 162 -16.19 16.17 -7.33
C SER A 162 -17.30 16.68 -8.23
N ASN A 163 -17.73 17.91 -7.98
CA ASN A 163 -18.67 18.63 -8.85
C ASN A 163 -17.97 19.62 -9.78
N MET A 164 -16.65 19.64 -9.79
CA MET A 164 -15.86 20.47 -10.70
C MET A 164 -15.85 19.89 -12.12
N THR A 165 -15.61 20.76 -13.11
CA THR A 165 -15.26 20.29 -14.47
C THR A 165 -13.88 19.67 -14.46
N TYR A 166 -13.60 18.80 -15.43
CA TYR A 166 -12.31 18.12 -15.57
C TYR A 166 -11.11 19.10 -15.55
N ASP A 167 -11.21 20.19 -16.32
CA ASP A 167 -10.11 21.19 -16.42
C ASP A 167 -9.84 21.86 -15.07
N ASN A 168 -10.92 22.23 -14.34
CA ASN A 168 -10.77 22.84 -13.01
C ASN A 168 -10.24 21.85 -12.00
N PHE A 169 -10.75 20.62 -11.98
CA PHE A 169 -10.28 19.58 -11.09
C PHE A 169 -8.79 19.30 -11.30
N ASN A 170 -8.39 19.04 -12.55
CA ASN A 170 -7.00 18.73 -12.90
C ASN A 170 -6.02 19.88 -12.59
N THR A 171 -6.48 21.13 -12.73
CA THR A 171 -5.64 22.32 -12.44
C THR A 171 -5.46 22.56 -10.94
N THR A 172 -6.47 22.20 -10.12
CA THR A 172 -6.46 22.45 -8.66
C THR A 172 -6.01 21.26 -7.83
N LEU A 173 -5.90 20.07 -8.44
CA LEU A 173 -5.42 18.88 -7.76
C LEU A 173 -3.95 19.06 -7.33
N LYS A 174 -3.71 18.83 -6.06
CA LYS A 174 -2.39 18.95 -5.41
C LYS A 174 -2.14 17.77 -4.50
N TYR A 175 -0.88 17.56 -4.17
CA TYR A 175 -0.48 16.59 -3.16
C TYR A 175 0.59 17.15 -2.22
N GLN A 176 0.72 16.49 -1.07
CA GLN A 176 1.78 16.70 -0.08
C GLN A 176 2.22 15.34 0.47
N THR A 177 3.52 15.15 0.69
CA THR A 177 4.13 13.95 1.29
C THR A 177 4.92 14.29 2.54
#